data_6af509705954696a6868b90ca32681f2
#
_entry.id   6af509705954696a6868b90ca32681f2
#
_cell.length_a   1.000
_cell.length_b   1.000
_cell.length_c   1.000
_cell.angle_alpha   90.00
_cell.angle_beta   90.00
_cell.angle_gamma   90.00
#
_symmetry.space_group_name_H-M   'P 1'
#
loop_
_entity.id
_entity.type
_entity.pdbx_description
1 polymer ?
#
loop_
_entity_poly.entity_id
_entity_poly.type
_entity_poly.pdbx_seq_one_letter_code
_entity_poly.pdbx_strand_id
1 'polypeptide(L)'
;MKIIIKLSIIFSLFLISCNSETSLQKYFVEKSENKNFISFDVSPSILNVDKTKLSEEQKIALKSFDKMNVLAFKINATNQSDFSTEKLKVNSILKNEKYQQLMKFGSGKEGASISYVGEDDHINEFILYGNKKDAGFAIVRILGKDMNPNNIMTLISIMKDSKINLDQLKPLQDMILKK
;
A
#
# COMPACT_ATOMS: atom_id res chain seq x y z
N MET A 1 42.28 -20.09 -28.58
CA MET A 1 40.88 -20.10 -29.05
C MET A 1 39.92 -20.91 -28.10
N LYS A 2 40.22 -22.12 -27.70
CA LYS A 2 39.31 -22.94 -26.83
C LYS A 2 39.06 -22.36 -25.44
N ILE A 3 40.00 -21.61 -24.86
CA ILE A 3 39.85 -20.99 -23.52
C ILE A 3 38.93 -19.76 -23.58
N ILE A 4 39.01 -18.95 -24.61
CA ILE A 4 38.18 -17.76 -24.82
C ILE A 4 36.71 -18.14 -25.02
N ILE A 5 36.43 -19.24 -25.72
CA ILE A 5 35.08 -19.74 -25.91
C ILE A 5 34.47 -20.24 -24.61
N LYS A 6 35.24 -20.92 -23.75
CA LYS A 6 34.78 -21.36 -22.43
C LYS A 6 34.50 -20.19 -21.50
N LEU A 7 35.29 -19.13 -21.54
CA LEU A 7 35.09 -17.94 -20.73
C LEU A 7 33.84 -17.15 -21.19
N SER A 8 33.56 -17.10 -22.51
CA SER A 8 32.36 -16.47 -23.07
C SER A 8 31.07 -17.19 -22.69
N ILE A 9 31.07 -18.52 -22.57
CA ILE A 9 29.92 -19.32 -22.17
C ILE A 9 29.60 -19.11 -20.68
N ILE A 10 30.62 -18.96 -19.83
CA ILE A 10 30.42 -18.70 -18.38
C ILE A 10 29.83 -17.29 -18.15
N PHE A 11 30.22 -16.30 -18.92
CA PHE A 11 29.70 -14.92 -18.82
C PHE A 11 28.22 -14.82 -19.27
N SER A 12 27.78 -15.68 -20.20
CA SER A 12 26.41 -15.70 -20.71
C SER A 12 25.38 -16.26 -19.69
N LEU A 13 25.82 -17.02 -18.68
CA LEU A 13 24.96 -17.61 -17.65
C LEU A 13 24.54 -16.63 -16.53
N PHE A 14 25.18 -15.48 -16.42
CA PHE A 14 24.84 -14.47 -15.41
C PHE A 14 23.70 -13.53 -15.79
N LEU A 15 23.15 -13.62 -17.01
CA LEU A 15 22.09 -12.73 -17.48
C LEU A 15 20.66 -13.24 -17.25
N ILE A 16 20.45 -14.39 -16.61
CA ILE A 16 19.12 -14.99 -16.44
C ILE A 16 18.60 -14.86 -15.00
N SER A 17 18.88 -13.80 -14.30
CA SER A 17 18.29 -13.60 -12.98
C SER A 17 17.60 -12.24 -12.87
N CYS A 18 16.59 -12.01 -13.70
CA CYS A 18 15.58 -11.00 -13.44
C CYS A 18 14.23 -11.66 -13.25
N ASN A 19 14.09 -12.42 -12.17
CA ASN A 19 12.78 -12.80 -11.67
C ASN A 19 12.22 -11.55 -10.96
N SER A 20 11.62 -10.64 -11.72
CA SER A 20 10.99 -9.45 -11.16
C SER A 20 9.68 -9.86 -10.49
N GLU A 21 9.77 -10.36 -9.27
CA GLU A 21 8.58 -10.56 -8.45
C GLU A 21 7.73 -9.29 -8.46
N THR A 22 6.44 -9.47 -8.67
CA THR A 22 5.50 -8.36 -8.70
C THR A 22 5.36 -7.83 -7.27
N SER A 23 5.86 -6.62 -7.01
CA SER A 23 5.74 -5.94 -5.72
C SER A 23 4.55 -4.97 -5.74
N LEU A 24 4.06 -4.59 -4.55
CA LEU A 24 3.04 -3.53 -4.45
C LEU A 24 3.51 -2.22 -5.09
N GLN A 25 4.78 -1.87 -4.93
CA GLN A 25 5.34 -0.67 -5.56
C GLN A 25 5.16 -0.70 -7.08
N LYS A 26 5.52 -1.82 -7.72
CA LYS A 26 5.35 -2.00 -9.15
C LYS A 26 3.88 -1.97 -9.57
N TYR A 27 3.02 -2.62 -8.78
CA TYR A 27 1.58 -2.64 -9.00
C TYR A 27 0.97 -1.23 -8.94
N PHE A 28 1.36 -0.41 -7.95
CA PHE A 28 0.91 0.99 -7.84
C PHE A 28 1.31 1.80 -9.07
N VAL A 29 2.57 1.71 -9.51
CA VAL A 29 3.04 2.41 -10.72
C VAL A 29 2.27 1.95 -11.97
N GLU A 30 2.06 0.64 -12.14
CA GLU A 30 1.31 0.08 -13.28
C GLU A 30 -0.14 0.56 -13.32
N LYS A 31 -0.77 0.72 -12.15
CA LYS A 31 -2.20 1.03 -12.06
C LYS A 31 -2.52 2.51 -11.86
N SER A 32 -1.53 3.35 -11.58
CA SER A 32 -1.73 4.78 -11.30
C SER A 32 -2.42 5.55 -12.43
N GLU A 33 -2.20 5.16 -13.68
CA GLU A 33 -2.80 5.79 -14.87
C GLU A 33 -4.00 5.01 -15.45
N ASN A 34 -4.37 3.89 -14.81
CA ASN A 34 -5.47 3.06 -15.30
C ASN A 34 -6.83 3.66 -14.89
N LYS A 35 -7.71 3.87 -15.87
CA LYS A 35 -9.05 4.49 -15.69
C LYS A 35 -9.97 3.79 -14.67
N ASN A 36 -9.73 2.52 -14.35
CA ASN A 36 -10.49 1.77 -13.36
C ASN A 36 -9.98 1.99 -11.94
N PHE A 37 -8.85 2.71 -11.80
CA PHE A 37 -8.22 2.97 -10.52
C PHE A 37 -8.20 4.47 -10.20
N ILE A 38 -8.20 4.77 -8.92
CA ILE A 38 -7.86 6.07 -8.38
C ILE A 38 -6.59 5.91 -7.58
N SER A 39 -5.58 6.73 -7.91
CA SER A 39 -4.30 6.75 -7.23
C SER A 39 -4.00 8.17 -6.79
N PHE A 40 -3.57 8.34 -5.53
CA PHE A 40 -3.10 9.61 -5.01
C PHE A 40 -2.16 9.42 -3.84
N ASP A 41 -1.32 10.41 -3.61
CA ASP A 41 -0.40 10.46 -2.50
C ASP A 41 -0.88 11.47 -1.46
N VAL A 42 -0.65 11.12 -0.19
CA VAL A 42 -1.03 11.94 0.96
C VAL A 42 0.20 12.20 1.80
N SER A 43 0.46 13.48 2.07
CA SER A 43 1.54 13.88 2.97
C SER A 43 1.07 13.92 4.44
N PRO A 44 2.00 13.87 5.43
CA PRO A 44 1.64 14.03 6.84
C PRO A 44 0.90 15.34 7.15
N SER A 45 1.03 16.36 6.31
CA SER A 45 0.36 17.65 6.47
C SER A 45 -1.17 17.59 6.33
N ILE A 46 -1.72 16.47 5.79
CA ILE A 46 -3.17 16.24 5.79
C ILE A 46 -3.75 16.18 7.21
N LEU A 47 -2.92 15.69 8.15
CA LEU A 47 -3.25 15.62 9.55
C LEU A 47 -3.06 17.02 10.14
N ASN A 48 -4.04 17.90 9.97
CA ASN A 48 -4.01 19.25 10.51
C ASN A 48 -4.15 19.22 12.03
N VAL A 49 -3.09 18.75 12.70
CA VAL A 49 -3.02 18.59 14.16
C VAL A 49 -2.21 19.71 14.80
N ASP A 50 -2.70 20.18 15.92
CA ASP A 50 -1.94 21.07 16.79
C ASP A 50 -0.85 20.25 17.50
N LYS A 51 0.37 20.33 16.98
CA LYS A 51 1.52 19.56 17.50
C LYS A 51 1.82 19.83 18.97
N THR A 52 1.36 20.94 19.53
CA THR A 52 1.55 21.28 20.95
C THR A 52 0.65 20.45 21.88
N LYS A 53 -0.44 19.89 21.34
CA LYS A 53 -1.41 19.07 22.08
C LYS A 53 -1.16 17.57 21.96
N LEU A 54 -0.18 17.16 21.15
CA LEU A 54 0.16 15.75 20.95
C LEU A 54 0.96 15.20 22.15
N SER A 55 0.65 13.98 22.56
CA SER A 55 1.50 13.21 23.47
C SER A 55 2.85 12.88 22.82
N GLU A 56 3.84 12.48 23.61
CA GLU A 56 5.15 12.09 23.07
C GLU A 56 5.04 10.89 22.12
N GLU A 57 4.21 9.90 22.42
CA GLU A 57 3.92 8.78 21.52
C GLU A 57 3.33 9.23 20.20
N GLN A 58 2.38 10.17 20.24
CA GLN A 58 1.78 10.74 19.04
C GLN A 58 2.79 11.53 18.20
N LYS A 59 3.70 12.26 18.83
CA LYS A 59 4.78 12.98 18.15
C LYS A 59 5.75 12.00 17.47
N ILE A 60 6.12 10.91 18.17
CA ILE A 60 7.00 9.85 17.63
C ILE A 60 6.31 9.19 16.43
N ALA A 61 5.06 8.78 16.55
CA ALA A 61 4.31 8.16 15.47
C ALA A 61 4.19 9.08 14.24
N LEU A 62 3.89 10.36 14.47
CA LEU A 62 3.79 11.34 13.38
C LEU A 62 5.15 11.61 12.72
N LYS A 63 6.24 11.60 13.49
CA LYS A 63 7.61 11.79 12.97
C LYS A 63 8.12 10.59 12.18
N SER A 64 7.69 9.37 12.54
CA SER A 64 8.05 8.15 11.80
C SER A 64 7.31 7.99 10.47
N PHE A 65 6.26 8.78 10.25
CA PHE A 65 5.43 8.75 9.04
C PHE A 65 5.93 9.73 7.97
N ASP A 66 6.33 9.22 6.81
CA ASP A 66 6.84 10.03 5.69
C ASP A 66 5.76 10.38 4.68
N LYS A 67 4.98 9.40 4.23
CA LYS A 67 3.90 9.58 3.25
C LYS A 67 2.95 8.39 3.21
N MET A 68 1.80 8.60 2.60
CA MET A 68 0.81 7.55 2.33
C MET A 68 0.46 7.54 0.84
N ASN A 69 0.50 6.36 0.22
CA ASN A 69 0.02 6.15 -1.13
C ASN A 69 -1.30 5.40 -1.07
N VAL A 70 -2.28 5.85 -1.82
CA VAL A 70 -3.60 5.23 -1.90
C VAL A 70 -3.86 4.78 -3.32
N LEU A 71 -4.31 3.53 -3.48
CA LEU A 71 -4.76 2.98 -4.74
C LEU A 71 -6.11 2.28 -4.51
N ALA A 72 -7.14 2.71 -5.22
CA ALA A 72 -8.47 2.16 -5.07
C ALA A 72 -9.07 1.76 -6.42
N PHE A 73 -9.68 0.58 -6.48
CA PHE A 73 -10.46 0.08 -7.60
C PHE A 73 -11.94 0.16 -7.24
N LYS A 74 -12.71 0.94 -8.01
CA LYS A 74 -14.16 1.04 -7.85
C LYS A 74 -14.88 0.19 -8.89
N ILE A 75 -15.75 -0.70 -8.44
CA ILE A 75 -16.60 -1.50 -9.31
C ILE A 75 -17.66 -0.61 -9.98
N ASN A 76 -17.89 -0.88 -11.26
CA ASN A 76 -19.01 -0.32 -12.04
C ASN A 76 -19.59 -1.43 -12.96
N ALA A 77 -20.59 -1.09 -13.73
CA ALA A 77 -21.30 -2.05 -14.59
C ALA A 77 -20.42 -2.71 -15.67
N THR A 78 -19.28 -2.10 -16.03
CA THR A 78 -18.44 -2.53 -17.16
C THR A 78 -17.13 -3.21 -16.75
N ASN A 79 -16.73 -3.14 -15.47
CA ASN A 79 -15.42 -3.61 -14.99
C ASN A 79 -15.47 -4.70 -13.91
N GLN A 80 -16.61 -5.38 -13.74
CA GLN A 80 -16.77 -6.39 -12.70
C GLN A 80 -15.87 -7.61 -12.91
N SER A 81 -15.58 -7.99 -14.16
CA SER A 81 -14.61 -9.04 -14.48
C SER A 81 -13.19 -8.65 -14.05
N ASP A 82 -12.81 -7.38 -14.29
CA ASP A 82 -11.50 -6.85 -13.94
C ASP A 82 -11.27 -6.84 -12.42
N PHE A 83 -12.34 -6.55 -11.64
CA PHE A 83 -12.27 -6.59 -10.18
C PHE A 83 -11.77 -7.94 -9.66
N SER A 84 -12.30 -9.04 -10.14
CA SER A 84 -11.89 -10.38 -9.70
C SER A 84 -10.43 -10.65 -10.04
N THR A 85 -10.00 -10.28 -11.23
CA THR A 85 -8.61 -10.43 -11.70
C THR A 85 -7.64 -9.58 -10.87
N GLU A 86 -7.96 -8.30 -10.70
CA GLU A 86 -7.10 -7.38 -9.95
C GLU A 86 -7.04 -7.73 -8.45
N LYS A 87 -8.17 -8.16 -7.86
CA LYS A 87 -8.20 -8.69 -6.49
C LYS A 87 -7.29 -9.91 -6.32
N LEU A 88 -7.29 -10.84 -7.27
CA LEU A 88 -6.40 -12.01 -7.24
C LEU A 88 -4.93 -11.60 -7.33
N LYS A 89 -4.58 -10.64 -8.18
CA LYS A 89 -3.22 -10.10 -8.27
C LYS A 89 -2.76 -9.49 -6.95
N VAL A 90 -3.57 -8.62 -6.35
CA VAL A 90 -3.24 -8.01 -5.05
C VAL A 90 -3.05 -9.06 -3.97
N ASN A 91 -3.97 -10.03 -3.89
CA ASN A 91 -3.86 -11.13 -2.93
C ASN A 91 -2.60 -11.99 -3.16
N SER A 92 -2.20 -12.20 -4.41
CA SER A 92 -0.96 -12.92 -4.73
C SER A 92 0.27 -12.13 -4.28
N ILE A 93 0.29 -10.82 -4.52
CA ILE A 93 1.40 -9.95 -4.08
C ILE A 93 1.51 -9.97 -2.55
N LEU A 94 0.39 -9.81 -1.85
CA LEU A 94 0.37 -9.76 -0.37
C LEU A 94 0.67 -11.11 0.31
N LYS A 95 0.71 -12.21 -0.44
CA LYS A 95 1.17 -13.52 0.06
C LYS A 95 2.69 -13.70 0.04
N ASN A 96 3.41 -12.81 -0.64
CA ASN A 96 4.87 -12.88 -0.64
C ASN A 96 5.41 -12.67 0.79
N GLU A 97 6.44 -13.40 1.17
CA GLU A 97 7.07 -13.39 2.50
C GLU A 97 7.50 -11.99 2.98
N LYS A 98 7.76 -11.10 2.04
CA LYS A 98 8.07 -9.71 2.32
C LYS A 98 6.96 -8.98 3.08
N TYR A 99 5.68 -9.36 2.87
CA TYR A 99 4.52 -8.72 3.49
C TYR A 99 4.03 -9.53 4.67
N GLN A 100 4.53 -9.23 5.85
CA GLN A 100 4.18 -9.92 7.08
C GLN A 100 2.80 -9.47 7.55
N GLN A 101 1.87 -10.42 7.74
CA GLN A 101 0.51 -10.12 8.15
C GLN A 101 0.42 -9.81 9.63
N LEU A 102 0.00 -8.59 9.98
CA LEU A 102 -0.24 -8.16 11.36
C LEU A 102 -1.67 -8.49 11.81
N MET A 103 -2.66 -8.18 10.98
CA MET A 103 -4.08 -8.38 11.29
C MET A 103 -4.86 -8.77 10.05
N LYS A 104 -5.96 -9.52 10.25
CA LYS A 104 -6.92 -9.85 9.20
C LYS A 104 -8.34 -9.89 9.76
N PHE A 105 -9.27 -9.28 9.03
CA PHE A 105 -10.68 -9.20 9.38
C PHE A 105 -11.54 -9.70 8.23
N GLY A 106 -12.70 -10.28 8.55
CA GLY A 106 -13.67 -10.73 7.55
C GLY A 106 -13.28 -12.04 6.86
N SER A 107 -13.91 -12.30 5.73
CA SER A 107 -13.75 -13.51 4.93
C SER A 107 -13.23 -13.20 3.53
N GLY A 108 -12.90 -14.25 2.73
CA GLY A 108 -12.39 -14.09 1.37
C GLY A 108 -13.29 -13.31 0.40
N LYS A 109 -14.57 -13.13 0.70
CA LYS A 109 -15.50 -12.31 -0.12
C LYS A 109 -15.43 -10.85 0.23
N GLU A 110 -15.41 -10.52 1.52
CA GLU A 110 -15.29 -9.17 2.06
C GLU A 110 -14.34 -9.22 3.25
N GLY A 111 -13.46 -8.27 3.35
CA GLY A 111 -12.52 -8.25 4.46
C GLY A 111 -11.46 -7.17 4.35
N ALA A 112 -10.67 -7.09 5.39
CA ALA A 112 -9.54 -6.18 5.47
C ALA A 112 -8.33 -6.91 6.08
N SER A 113 -7.14 -6.43 5.76
CA SER A 113 -5.91 -6.87 6.40
C SER A 113 -4.95 -5.70 6.59
N ILE A 114 -4.10 -5.84 7.59
CA ILE A 114 -2.94 -4.99 7.82
C ILE A 114 -1.72 -5.89 7.72
N SER A 115 -0.80 -5.51 6.87
CA SER A 115 0.50 -6.15 6.72
C SER A 115 1.60 -5.10 6.86
N TYR A 116 2.86 -5.53 7.01
CA TYR A 116 3.99 -4.64 7.10
C TYR A 116 5.22 -5.20 6.37
N VAL A 117 6.17 -4.32 6.10
CA VAL A 117 7.49 -4.64 5.53
C VAL A 117 8.56 -4.08 6.46
N GLY A 118 9.49 -4.92 6.86
CA GLY A 118 10.57 -4.59 7.78
C GLY A 118 10.68 -5.62 8.89
N GLU A 119 11.45 -5.30 9.90
CA GLU A 119 11.57 -6.05 11.15
C GLU A 119 10.71 -5.40 12.23
N ASP A 120 10.38 -6.12 13.30
CA ASP A 120 9.34 -5.75 14.27
C ASP A 120 9.40 -4.31 14.81
N ASP A 121 10.61 -3.78 15.06
CA ASP A 121 10.81 -2.42 15.57
C ASP A 121 11.34 -1.43 14.49
N HIS A 122 11.56 -1.92 13.27
CA HIS A 122 12.10 -1.18 12.14
C HIS A 122 11.24 -1.35 10.89
N ILE A 123 9.95 -1.08 11.05
CA ILE A 123 8.99 -1.18 9.95
C ILE A 123 9.13 0.03 9.04
N ASN A 124 9.26 -0.24 7.73
CA ASN A 124 9.39 0.79 6.70
C ASN A 124 8.08 1.07 5.96
N GLU A 125 7.15 0.11 6.01
CA GLU A 125 5.88 0.22 5.31
C GLU A 125 4.79 -0.56 6.04
N PHE A 126 3.63 0.07 6.27
CA PHE A 126 2.39 -0.62 6.57
C PHE A 126 1.49 -0.65 5.35
N ILE A 127 0.79 -1.75 5.15
CA ILE A 127 -0.15 -1.95 4.06
C ILE A 127 -1.52 -2.26 4.65
N LEU A 128 -2.48 -1.36 4.43
CA LEU A 128 -3.88 -1.60 4.75
C LEU A 128 -4.58 -1.98 3.45
N TYR A 129 -5.18 -3.15 3.42
CA TYR A 129 -5.97 -3.64 2.31
C TYR A 129 -7.40 -3.89 2.77
N GLY A 130 -8.37 -3.41 2.00
CA GLY A 130 -9.77 -3.68 2.23
C GLY A 130 -10.51 -3.96 0.92
N ASN A 131 -11.42 -4.93 0.93
CA ASN A 131 -12.25 -5.25 -0.22
C ASN A 131 -13.71 -5.47 0.17
N LYS A 132 -14.61 -5.04 -0.71
CA LYS A 132 -16.05 -5.28 -0.61
C LYS A 132 -16.59 -5.65 -1.97
N LYS A 133 -17.42 -6.73 -2.03
CA LYS A 133 -17.87 -7.34 -3.28
C LYS A 133 -18.52 -6.35 -4.25
N ASP A 134 -19.33 -5.43 -3.74
CA ASP A 134 -20.13 -4.52 -4.57
C ASP A 134 -19.56 -3.09 -4.65
N ALA A 135 -18.41 -2.85 -4.01
CA ALA A 135 -17.77 -1.54 -4.01
C ALA A 135 -16.39 -1.53 -4.69
N GLY A 136 -15.61 -2.61 -4.52
CA GLY A 136 -14.25 -2.70 -5.02
C GLY A 136 -13.24 -3.03 -3.93
N PHE A 137 -12.03 -2.52 -4.08
CA PHE A 137 -10.98 -2.64 -3.06
C PHE A 137 -10.15 -1.36 -2.97
N ALA A 138 -9.51 -1.19 -1.83
CA ALA A 138 -8.52 -0.14 -1.64
C ALA A 138 -7.27 -0.70 -0.97
N ILE A 139 -6.13 -0.15 -1.34
CA ILE A 139 -4.83 -0.41 -0.75
C ILE A 139 -4.27 0.93 -0.30
N VAL A 140 -3.86 0.99 0.97
CA VAL A 140 -3.17 2.15 1.53
C VAL A 140 -1.80 1.70 1.97
N ARG A 141 -0.76 2.30 1.43
CA ARG A 141 0.63 2.10 1.83
C ARG A 141 1.05 3.29 2.68
N ILE A 142 1.39 3.05 3.93
CA ILE A 142 1.93 4.04 4.86
C ILE A 142 3.43 3.80 4.92
N LEU A 143 4.20 4.73 4.39
CA LEU A 143 5.66 4.65 4.34
C LEU A 143 6.27 5.55 5.43
N GLY A 144 7.35 5.08 5.99
CA GLY A 144 8.05 5.79 7.04
C GLY A 144 9.38 5.15 7.41
N LYS A 145 9.93 5.55 8.53
CA LYS A 145 11.19 5.02 9.07
C LYS A 145 11.01 4.62 10.52
N ASP A 146 11.58 3.47 10.86
CA ASP A 146 11.61 2.94 12.24
C ASP A 146 10.22 2.97 12.89
N MET A 147 9.19 2.65 12.11
CA MET A 147 7.84 2.49 12.63
C MET A 147 7.74 1.16 13.41
N ASN A 148 6.80 1.10 14.33
CA ASN A 148 6.42 -0.13 15.02
C ASN A 148 4.89 -0.32 14.97
N PRO A 149 4.33 -1.49 15.36
CA PRO A 149 2.89 -1.72 15.31
C PRO A 149 2.06 -0.70 16.09
N ASN A 150 2.57 -0.14 17.18
CA ASN A 150 1.86 0.89 17.96
C ASN A 150 1.77 2.20 17.18
N ASN A 151 2.77 2.53 16.36
CA ASN A 151 2.74 3.74 15.54
C ASN A 151 1.54 3.76 14.60
N ILE A 152 1.18 2.64 13.96
CA ILE A 152 0.03 2.59 13.06
C ILE A 152 -1.28 2.80 13.82
N MET A 153 -1.44 2.21 15.01
CA MET A 153 -2.62 2.40 15.84
C MET A 153 -2.73 3.84 16.33
N THR A 154 -1.62 4.43 16.72
CA THR A 154 -1.53 5.85 17.14
C THR A 154 -1.84 6.78 15.97
N LEU A 155 -1.32 6.53 14.77
CA LEU A 155 -1.65 7.31 13.56
C LEU A 155 -3.15 7.23 13.23
N ILE A 156 -3.76 6.04 13.30
CA ILE A 156 -5.21 5.88 13.10
C ILE A 156 -6.00 6.69 14.14
N SER A 157 -5.57 6.71 15.40
CA SER A 157 -6.20 7.53 16.44
C SER A 157 -6.07 9.03 16.13
N ILE A 158 -4.87 9.49 15.78
CA ILE A 158 -4.65 10.89 15.37
C ILE A 158 -5.56 11.25 14.20
N MET A 159 -5.69 10.37 13.20
CA MET A 159 -6.56 10.60 12.04
C MET A 159 -8.04 10.75 12.42
N LYS A 160 -8.52 9.98 13.39
CA LYS A 160 -9.90 10.11 13.90
C LYS A 160 -10.16 11.45 14.60
N ASP A 161 -9.17 11.92 15.36
CA ASP A 161 -9.29 13.11 16.21
C ASP A 161 -8.90 14.39 15.48
N SER A 162 -8.23 14.28 14.34
CA SER A 162 -7.75 15.42 13.56
C SER A 162 -8.84 15.98 12.62
N LYS A 163 -8.79 17.29 12.41
CA LYS A 163 -9.50 17.92 11.28
C LYS A 163 -8.71 17.61 10.00
N ILE A 164 -9.03 16.50 9.37
CA ILE A 164 -8.39 16.11 8.10
C ILE A 164 -8.62 17.19 7.06
N ASN A 165 -7.57 17.63 6.40
CA ASN A 165 -7.69 18.49 5.24
C ASN A 165 -8.27 17.68 4.05
N LEU A 166 -9.58 17.79 3.88
CA LEU A 166 -10.34 17.03 2.87
C LEU A 166 -9.99 17.40 1.43
N ASP A 167 -9.32 18.55 1.20
CA ASP A 167 -8.92 18.94 -0.16
C ASP A 167 -7.95 17.93 -0.79
N GLN A 168 -7.09 17.31 0.00
CA GLN A 168 -6.20 16.26 -0.47
C GLN A 168 -6.94 14.93 -0.74
N LEU A 169 -8.15 14.78 -0.20
CA LEU A 169 -9.00 13.59 -0.39
C LEU A 169 -10.10 13.78 -1.42
N LYS A 170 -10.16 14.95 -2.11
CA LYS A 170 -11.14 15.20 -3.17
C LYS A 170 -11.27 14.06 -4.19
N PRO A 171 -10.16 13.46 -4.70
CA PRO A 171 -10.27 12.34 -5.64
C PRO A 171 -11.02 11.14 -5.06
N LEU A 172 -10.85 10.88 -3.76
CA LEU A 172 -11.56 9.80 -3.06
C LEU A 172 -13.02 10.14 -2.81
N GLN A 173 -13.29 11.39 -2.41
CA GLN A 173 -14.68 11.89 -2.21
C GLN A 173 -15.48 11.83 -3.52
N ASP A 174 -14.91 12.28 -4.62
CA ASP A 174 -15.53 12.24 -5.95
C ASP A 174 -15.86 10.80 -6.37
N MET A 175 -15.02 9.84 -5.98
CA MET A 175 -15.26 8.43 -6.25
C MET A 175 -16.44 7.87 -5.44
N ILE A 176 -16.56 8.27 -4.16
CA ILE A 176 -17.59 7.76 -3.25
C ILE A 176 -18.95 8.42 -3.56
N LEU A 177 -18.96 9.70 -3.87
CA LEU A 177 -20.17 10.52 -4.02
C LEU A 177 -20.76 10.54 -5.43
N LYS A 178 -19.95 10.31 -6.47
CA LYS A 178 -20.49 10.13 -7.83
C LYS A 178 -21.11 8.73 -7.95
N LYS A 179 -22.42 8.69 -7.77
CA LYS A 179 -23.27 7.55 -8.18
C LYS A 179 -23.34 7.44 -9.69
#